data_50c0ac20985bf6593fd0cd24a46164c0
#
_entry.id   50c0ac20985bf6593fd0cd24a46164c0
#
_cell.length_a   1.000
_cell.length_b   1.000
_cell.length_c   1.000
_cell.angle_alpha   90.00
_cell.angle_beta   90.00
_cell.angle_gamma   90.00
#
_symmetry.space_group_name_H-M   'P 1'
#
loop_
_entity.id
_entity.type
_entity.pdbx_description
1 polymer ?
#
loop_
_entity_poly.entity_id
_entity_poly.type
_entity_poly.pdbx_seq_one_letter_code
_entity_poly.pdbx_strand_id
1 'polypeptide(L)'
;MANQLNSLDIQEIMALLPHRYPFLLIEKVLDYTPGESLTAVKNVTMNEPVFTGHFPGMPIFPGVLILEALAQATGILGFKTVTERSENELYLFAAI
;
A
#
# COMPACT_ATOMS: atom_id res chain seq x y z
N MET A 1 -7.92 29.34 1.68
CA MET A 1 -7.55 28.36 0.66
C MET A 1 -7.61 26.97 1.20
N ALA A 2 -8.30 26.14 0.52
CA ALA A 2 -8.42 24.76 0.98
C ALA A 2 -7.09 24.04 0.87
N ASN A 3 -6.79 23.19 1.83
CA ASN A 3 -5.64 22.34 1.76
C ASN A 3 -5.87 21.28 0.71
N GLN A 4 -4.87 21.08 -0.12
CA GLN A 4 -4.91 20.01 -1.10
C GLN A 4 -4.22 18.80 -0.54
N LEU A 5 -4.92 17.67 -0.57
CA LEU A 5 -4.34 16.42 -0.13
C LEU A 5 -3.47 15.85 -1.24
N ASN A 6 -2.38 15.21 -0.84
CA ASN A 6 -1.55 14.43 -1.74
C ASN A 6 -2.13 13.03 -1.81
N SER A 7 -3.17 12.87 -2.62
CA SER A 7 -3.82 11.58 -2.75
C SER A 7 -3.30 10.84 -3.97
N LEU A 8 -3.41 9.51 -3.94
CA LEU A 8 -3.02 8.66 -5.06
C LEU A 8 -4.14 7.67 -5.32
N ASP A 9 -4.52 7.53 -6.57
CA ASP A 9 -5.48 6.51 -6.97
C ASP A 9 -4.74 5.21 -7.28
N ILE A 10 -5.53 4.18 -7.61
CA ILE A 10 -4.95 2.85 -7.84
C ILE A 10 -3.97 2.84 -9.01
N GLN A 11 -4.21 3.62 -10.04
CA GLN A 11 -3.31 3.63 -11.18
C GLN A 11 -1.96 4.24 -10.80
N GLU A 12 -1.99 5.30 -10.00
CA GLU A 12 -0.76 5.92 -9.52
C GLU A 12 -0.01 4.99 -8.59
N ILE A 13 -0.73 4.25 -7.74
CA ILE A 13 -0.11 3.26 -6.87
C ILE A 13 0.56 2.17 -7.69
N MET A 14 -0.11 1.67 -8.72
CA MET A 14 0.44 0.62 -9.57
C MET A 14 1.66 1.09 -10.35
N ALA A 15 1.78 2.38 -10.57
CA ALA A 15 2.98 2.92 -11.21
C ALA A 15 4.19 2.91 -10.27
N LEU A 16 3.94 2.87 -8.95
CA LEU A 16 5.01 2.89 -7.94
C LEU A 16 5.36 1.50 -7.45
N LEU A 17 4.36 0.64 -7.28
CA LEU A 17 4.56 -0.70 -6.73
C LEU A 17 4.47 -1.75 -7.83
N PRO A 18 5.34 -2.76 -7.81
CA PRO A 18 5.26 -3.85 -8.79
C PRO A 18 4.18 -4.87 -8.47
N HIS A 19 3.63 -4.82 -7.26
CA HIS A 19 2.65 -5.78 -6.80
C HIS A 19 1.40 -5.76 -7.69
N ARG A 20 0.78 -6.92 -7.86
CA ARG A 20 -0.46 -7.06 -8.62
C ARG A 20 -1.36 -8.06 -7.91
N TYR A 21 -2.60 -8.15 -8.34
CA TYR A 21 -3.55 -9.07 -7.77
C TYR A 21 -2.96 -10.47 -7.66
N PRO A 22 -3.12 -11.18 -6.57
CA PRO A 22 -3.90 -10.81 -5.38
C PRO A 22 -3.06 -10.15 -4.28
N PHE A 23 -1.86 -9.73 -4.57
CA PHE A 23 -0.92 -9.26 -3.56
C PHE A 23 -0.74 -7.74 -3.53
N LEU A 24 -1.43 -7.00 -4.37
CA LEU A 24 -1.47 -5.56 -4.25
C LEU A 24 -2.55 -5.21 -3.23
N LEU A 25 -2.13 -4.72 -2.07
CA LEU A 25 -3.05 -4.55 -0.94
C LEU A 25 -3.51 -3.11 -0.73
N ILE A 26 -2.75 -2.13 -1.19
CA ILE A 26 -3.10 -0.74 -1.00
C ILE A 26 -3.96 -0.28 -2.18
N GLU A 27 -5.15 0.21 -1.90
CA GLU A 27 -6.11 0.58 -2.93
C GLU A 27 -6.16 2.06 -3.19
N LYS A 28 -5.78 2.87 -2.19
CA LYS A 28 -5.89 4.30 -2.27
C LYS A 28 -5.00 4.93 -1.22
N VAL A 29 -4.35 6.01 -1.58
CA VAL A 29 -3.65 6.85 -0.62
C VAL A 29 -4.47 8.10 -0.45
N LEU A 30 -4.86 8.38 0.79
CA LEU A 30 -5.68 9.55 1.09
C LEU A 30 -4.84 10.82 1.16
N ASP A 31 -3.63 10.70 1.71
CA ASP A 31 -2.75 11.83 1.88
C ASP A 31 -1.36 11.34 2.25
N TYR A 32 -0.34 12.09 1.87
CA TYR A 32 1.01 11.79 2.35
C TYR A 32 1.82 13.07 2.43
N THR A 33 2.82 13.04 3.30
CA THR A 33 3.83 14.10 3.43
C THR A 33 5.19 13.45 3.21
N PRO A 34 5.90 13.80 2.14
CA PRO A 34 7.20 13.15 1.86
C PRO A 34 8.14 13.19 3.05
N GLY A 35 8.74 12.06 3.35
CA GLY A 35 9.66 11.94 4.46
C GLY A 35 9.02 11.85 5.84
N GLU A 36 7.69 11.90 5.94
CA GLU A 36 7.04 11.94 7.24
C GLU A 36 5.94 10.90 7.42
N SER A 37 4.89 10.95 6.60
CA SER A 37 3.72 10.13 6.88
C SER A 37 2.89 9.86 5.63
N LEU A 38 2.08 8.81 5.71
CA LEU A 38 1.16 8.46 4.64
C LEU A 38 -0.03 7.75 5.28
N THR A 39 -1.22 8.09 4.78
CA THR A 39 -2.46 7.45 5.18
C THR A 39 -3.06 6.76 3.95
N ALA A 40 -3.29 5.47 4.06
CA ALA A 40 -3.77 4.66 2.94
C ALA A 40 -4.94 3.80 3.36
N VAL A 41 -5.58 3.18 2.36
CA VAL A 41 -6.75 2.35 2.57
C VAL A 41 -6.51 0.97 1.99
N LYS A 42 -6.83 -0.05 2.77
CA LYS A 42 -6.95 -1.44 2.33
C LYS A 42 -8.37 -1.89 2.66
N ASN A 43 -9.18 -2.11 1.64
CA ASN A 43 -10.51 -2.65 1.86
C ASN A 43 -10.43 -4.16 2.06
N VAL A 44 -11.18 -4.68 3.01
CA VAL A 44 -11.24 -6.11 3.29
C VAL A 44 -12.62 -6.60 2.90
N THR A 45 -12.67 -7.59 2.01
CA THR A 45 -13.94 -8.12 1.53
C THR A 45 -13.89 -9.65 1.46
N MET A 46 -15.08 -10.27 1.54
CA MET A 46 -15.17 -11.72 1.43
C MET A 46 -14.69 -12.25 0.08
N ASN A 47 -14.60 -11.40 -0.92
CA ASN A 47 -14.14 -11.83 -2.25
C ASN A 47 -12.62 -11.96 -2.35
N GLU A 48 -11.91 -11.83 -1.25
CA GLU A 48 -10.46 -11.99 -1.29
C GLU A 48 -10.07 -13.46 -1.19
N PRO A 49 -9.14 -13.91 -2.06
CA PRO A 49 -8.78 -15.33 -2.11
C PRO A 49 -8.28 -15.88 -0.79
N VAL A 50 -7.69 -15.03 0.05
CA VAL A 50 -7.10 -15.46 1.32
C VAL A 50 -8.14 -16.11 2.23
N PHE A 51 -9.39 -15.71 2.14
CA PHE A 51 -10.44 -16.24 3.02
C PHE A 51 -10.89 -17.63 2.64
N THR A 52 -10.44 -18.15 1.50
CA THR A 52 -10.69 -19.55 1.16
C THR A 52 -10.05 -20.49 2.18
N GLY A 53 -8.87 -20.12 2.68
CA GLY A 53 -8.14 -20.95 3.61
C GLY A 53 -7.97 -20.40 5.00
N HIS A 54 -8.28 -19.12 5.20
CA HIS A 54 -7.99 -18.47 6.50
C HIS A 54 -9.23 -17.73 7.01
N PHE A 55 -10.26 -18.41 7.48
CA PHE A 55 -10.37 -19.86 7.61
C PHE A 55 -11.69 -20.29 6.98
N PRO A 56 -11.83 -21.52 6.51
CA PRO A 56 -13.09 -21.98 5.95
C PRO A 56 -14.22 -21.78 6.97
N GLY A 57 -15.27 -21.04 6.56
CA GLY A 57 -16.40 -20.77 7.43
C GLY A 57 -16.19 -19.69 8.47
N MET A 58 -14.96 -19.15 8.61
CA MET A 58 -14.67 -18.07 9.56
C MET A 58 -13.58 -17.18 8.99
N PRO A 59 -13.97 -16.19 8.18
CA PRO A 59 -12.99 -15.32 7.53
C PRO A 59 -12.33 -14.38 8.54
N ILE A 60 -11.01 -14.49 8.65
CA ILE A 60 -10.20 -13.63 9.51
C ILE A 60 -9.06 -13.12 8.65
N PHE A 61 -8.90 -11.81 8.61
CA PHE A 61 -7.82 -11.23 7.81
C PHE A 61 -6.47 -11.53 8.48
N PRO A 62 -5.54 -12.20 7.78
CA PRO A 62 -4.28 -12.61 8.39
C PRO A 62 -3.44 -11.44 8.85
N GLY A 63 -2.85 -11.57 10.05
CA GLY A 63 -1.98 -10.52 10.56
C GLY A 63 -0.76 -10.29 9.67
N VAL A 64 -0.24 -11.35 9.04
CA VAL A 64 0.91 -11.17 8.13
C VAL A 64 0.56 -10.29 6.94
N LEU A 65 -0.69 -10.28 6.50
CA LEU A 65 -1.11 -9.40 5.40
C LEU A 65 -1.30 -7.97 5.87
N ILE A 66 -1.61 -7.77 7.13
CA ILE A 66 -1.62 -6.41 7.69
C ILE A 66 -0.20 -5.85 7.65
N LEU A 67 0.79 -6.64 8.04
CA LEU A 67 2.18 -6.22 7.96
C LEU A 67 2.61 -5.97 6.52
N GLU A 68 2.16 -6.81 5.61
CA GLU A 68 2.47 -6.62 4.19
C GLU A 68 1.86 -5.33 3.66
N ALA A 69 0.62 -5.03 4.03
CA ALA A 69 -0.03 -3.79 3.61
C ALA A 69 0.73 -2.58 4.15
N LEU A 70 1.19 -2.64 5.39
CA LEU A 70 1.99 -1.56 5.97
C LEU A 70 3.33 -1.41 5.24
N ALA A 71 3.94 -2.51 4.85
CA ALA A 71 5.19 -2.48 4.09
C ALA A 71 4.96 -1.84 2.72
N GLN A 72 3.86 -2.16 2.06
CA GLN A 72 3.55 -1.55 0.77
C GLN A 72 3.30 -0.05 0.91
N ALA A 73 2.56 0.35 1.94
CA ALA A 73 2.32 1.76 2.21
C ALA A 73 3.65 2.49 2.48
N THR A 74 4.53 1.86 3.24
CA THR A 74 5.86 2.42 3.51
C THR A 74 6.65 2.57 2.21
N GLY A 75 6.54 1.60 1.31
CA GLY A 75 7.20 1.66 0.01
C GLY A 75 6.69 2.83 -0.82
N ILE A 76 5.40 3.05 -0.83
CA ILE A 76 4.82 4.19 -1.56
C ILE A 76 5.38 5.49 -1.00
N LEU A 77 5.39 5.63 0.31
CA LEU A 77 5.93 6.84 0.94
C LEU A 77 7.40 7.01 0.60
N GLY A 78 8.16 5.91 0.63
CA GLY A 78 9.58 5.95 0.28
C GLY A 78 9.80 6.43 -1.16
N PHE A 79 9.07 5.86 -2.11
CA PHE A 79 9.19 6.27 -3.51
C PHE A 79 8.82 7.73 -3.69
N LYS A 80 7.75 8.19 -3.05
CA LYS A 80 7.34 9.59 -3.18
C LYS A 80 8.34 10.53 -2.54
N THR A 81 8.98 10.09 -1.46
CA THR A 81 10.00 10.89 -0.80
C THR A 81 11.23 11.02 -1.68
N VAL A 82 11.66 9.92 -2.30
CA VAL A 82 12.87 9.90 -3.10
C VAL A 82 12.69 10.63 -4.43
N THR A 83 11.52 10.49 -5.07
CA THR A 83 11.32 11.11 -6.37
C THR A 83 11.36 12.63 -6.31
N GLU A 84 11.24 13.20 -5.12
CA GLU A 84 11.38 14.63 -4.95
C GLU A 84 12.80 15.05 -4.66
N ARG A 85 13.71 14.09 -4.52
CA ARG A 85 15.12 14.35 -4.25
C ARG A 85 16.04 13.75 -5.31
N SER A 86 15.72 12.52 -5.72
CA SER A 86 16.51 11.78 -6.69
C SER A 86 15.59 10.86 -7.44
N GLU A 87 15.66 10.89 -8.76
CA GLU A 87 14.71 10.16 -9.60
C GLU A 87 15.12 8.72 -9.84
N ASN A 88 16.31 8.33 -9.38
CA ASN A 88 16.87 7.04 -9.81
C ASN A 88 17.05 6.04 -8.68
N GLU A 89 16.52 6.33 -7.51
CA GLU A 89 16.62 5.39 -6.41
C GLU A 89 15.46 4.42 -6.40
N LEU A 90 15.74 3.22 -5.95
CA LEU A 90 14.77 2.14 -5.91
C LEU A 90 14.79 1.52 -4.53
N TYR A 91 13.61 1.41 -3.91
CA TYR A 91 13.46 0.78 -2.62
C TYR A 91 12.99 -0.64 -2.76
N LEU A 92 13.73 -1.55 -2.16
CA LEU A 92 13.37 -2.96 -2.14
C LEU A 92 13.18 -3.41 -0.70
N PHE A 93 12.08 -4.09 -0.43
CA PHE A 93 11.81 -4.62 0.90
C PHE A 93 12.08 -6.12 0.87
N ALA A 94 13.19 -6.52 1.45
CA ALA A 94 13.56 -7.92 1.50
C ALA A 94 13.01 -8.61 2.74
N ALA A 95 12.73 -7.85 3.79
CA ALA A 95 12.21 -8.37 5.04
C ALA A 95 11.45 -7.28 5.77
N ILE A 96 10.65 -7.70 6.72
CA ILE A 96 9.88 -6.80 7.56
C ILE A 96 10.44 -6.82 8.98
#